data_756b72a5d2627d8d11d769502541506c
#
_entry.id   756b72a5d2627d8d11d769502541506c
#
_cell.length_a   1.000
_cell.length_b   1.000
_cell.length_c   1.000
_cell.angle_alpha   90.00
_cell.angle_beta   90.00
_cell.angle_gamma   90.00
#
_symmetry.space_group_name_H-M   'P 1'
#
loop_
_entity.id
_entity.type
_entity.pdbx_description
1 polymer ?
#
loop_
_entity_poly.entity_id
_entity_poly.type
_entity_poly.pdbx_seq_one_letter_code
_entity_poly.pdbx_strand_id
1 'polypeptide(L)'
;RIGEIIKNNTGLDYIKKQNSGKIRLINSRGVDNLAGFSHVKTTNWIIVSQQPTKQLLKQANSIIYKVSAGIFIFYLLIFYVVWKCSFFIASPLHKLANMASSLHQPEASREIKNINPWYYEIVKFKRALLLSVHHFSKKMTEMDYFINTDPLTGLMNRRGMHLSIDQKIALKISFSILLIDIDFFKRVNDTYGHAEGDLVLKNIAEMMQKNFRKDDVCCRYGGEEFIVIVPDVSQQDVYESAERFRREVEAQSIEKVGSITVSIGIASWPEASEDISEVFILADKNLYEAKNSGRNCVRL
;
A
#
# COMPACT_ATOMS: atom_id res chain seq x y z
N ARG A 1 7.25 19.21 89.58
CA ARG A 1 6.08 18.96 90.46
C ARG A 1 6.51 17.89 91.48
N ILE A 2 7.02 18.31 92.54
CA ILE A 2 7.46 17.44 93.65
C ILE A 2 6.22 17.17 94.52
N GLY A 3 5.89 15.91 94.78
CA GLY A 3 4.79 15.54 95.69
C GLY A 3 3.39 15.39 95.04
N GLU A 4 3.17 15.58 93.77
CA GLU A 4 1.88 15.32 93.08
C GLU A 4 1.62 13.85 92.95
N ILE A 5 0.47 13.37 93.42
CA ILE A 5 0.00 12.01 93.17
C ILE A 5 -0.45 11.92 91.72
N ILE A 6 0.24 11.15 90.93
CA ILE A 6 -0.10 10.91 89.53
C ILE A 6 -1.31 9.96 89.43
N LYS A 7 -2.50 10.56 89.18
CA LYS A 7 -3.76 9.81 88.99
C LYS A 7 -3.96 9.61 87.47
N ASN A 8 -4.63 8.51 87.09
CA ASN A 8 -5.03 8.18 85.69
C ASN A 8 -3.87 7.97 84.72
N ASN A 9 -2.81 7.32 85.09
CA ASN A 9 -1.76 6.89 84.21
C ASN A 9 -1.88 5.37 83.97
N THR A 10 -2.35 4.98 82.84
CA THR A 10 -2.71 3.59 82.42
C THR A 10 -1.55 2.58 82.49
N GLY A 11 -0.33 3.02 82.61
CA GLY A 11 0.87 2.16 82.53
C GLY A 11 1.57 1.99 83.93
N LEU A 12 1.14 2.69 84.95
CA LEU A 12 1.85 2.69 86.26
C LEU A 12 1.92 1.33 86.91
N ASP A 13 0.87 0.53 86.87
CA ASP A 13 0.85 -0.82 87.45
C ASP A 13 1.78 -1.82 86.72
N TYR A 14 1.94 -1.61 85.48
CA TYR A 14 2.91 -2.41 84.66
C TYR A 14 4.35 -2.01 85.01
N ILE A 15 4.62 -0.70 85.11
CA ILE A 15 5.94 -0.16 85.42
C ILE A 15 6.40 -0.61 86.84
N LYS A 16 5.50 -0.72 87.78
CA LYS A 16 5.80 -1.18 89.12
C LYS A 16 6.16 -2.64 89.25
N LYS A 17 5.70 -3.46 88.32
CA LYS A 17 5.89 -4.92 88.37
C LYS A 17 7.17 -5.39 87.64
N GLN A 18 7.81 -4.52 86.86
CA GLN A 18 8.97 -4.88 86.04
C GLN A 18 10.19 -3.99 86.39
N ASN A 19 11.38 -4.55 86.38
CA ASN A 19 12.61 -3.83 86.70
C ASN A 19 13.03 -2.82 85.61
N SER A 20 12.70 -3.05 84.39
CA SER A 20 12.93 -2.14 83.22
C SER A 20 12.10 -2.54 82.05
N GLY A 21 11.83 -1.63 81.14
CA GLY A 21 11.07 -1.93 79.95
C GLY A 21 10.63 -0.71 79.16
N LYS A 22 9.80 -0.96 78.15
CA LYS A 22 9.14 0.05 77.30
C LYS A 22 7.64 -0.22 77.31
N ILE A 23 6.84 0.84 77.40
CA ILE A 23 5.37 0.74 77.38
C ILE A 23 4.77 1.94 76.63
N ARG A 24 3.66 1.73 75.96
CA ARG A 24 2.81 2.83 75.46
C ARG A 24 1.75 3.11 76.56
N LEU A 25 1.65 4.33 76.96
CA LEU A 25 0.75 4.74 78.05
C LEU A 25 0.13 6.11 77.72
N ILE A 26 -1.04 6.33 78.31
CA ILE A 26 -1.68 7.64 78.32
C ILE A 26 -1.31 8.30 79.64
N ASN A 27 -0.63 9.45 79.56
CA ASN A 27 -0.22 10.17 80.75
C ASN A 27 -1.42 10.88 81.44
N SER A 28 -1.21 11.43 82.64
CA SER A 28 -2.24 12.14 83.41
C SER A 28 -2.87 13.34 82.66
N ARG A 29 -2.33 13.78 81.55
CA ARG A 29 -2.85 14.86 80.71
C ARG A 29 -3.60 14.34 79.50
N GLY A 30 -3.86 13.05 79.40
CA GLY A 30 -4.54 12.45 78.28
C GLY A 30 -3.67 12.29 77.00
N VAL A 31 -2.36 12.50 77.12
CA VAL A 31 -1.45 12.40 75.96
C VAL A 31 -0.91 10.98 75.85
N ASP A 32 -1.02 10.40 74.66
CA ASP A 32 -0.46 9.09 74.33
C ASP A 32 1.06 9.23 74.16
N ASN A 33 1.81 8.50 75.04
CA ASN A 33 3.27 8.54 75.07
C ASN A 33 3.86 7.13 74.96
N LEU A 34 5.02 7.06 74.33
CA LEU A 34 5.91 5.93 74.47
C LEU A 34 6.86 6.21 75.61
N ALA A 35 6.88 5.34 76.61
CA ALA A 35 7.69 5.50 77.83
C ALA A 35 8.71 4.33 77.92
N GLY A 36 9.94 4.68 78.25
CA GLY A 36 10.95 3.75 78.73
C GLY A 36 11.09 3.94 80.25
N PHE A 37 11.22 2.86 80.98
CA PHE A 37 11.38 2.92 82.40
C PHE A 37 12.48 1.96 82.91
N SER A 38 13.09 2.34 84.05
CA SER A 38 14.08 1.51 84.72
C SER A 38 14.03 1.79 86.26
N HIS A 39 14.16 0.72 86.99
CA HIS A 39 14.26 0.80 88.46
C HIS A 39 15.72 1.04 88.84
N VAL A 40 15.91 1.95 89.77
CA VAL A 40 17.21 2.23 90.39
C VAL A 40 17.41 1.33 91.61
N LYS A 41 18.34 0.39 91.50
CA LYS A 41 18.55 -0.69 92.51
C LYS A 41 18.85 -0.18 93.92
N THR A 42 19.43 0.99 94.08
CA THR A 42 19.90 1.55 95.38
C THR A 42 18.83 2.37 96.12
N THR A 43 17.81 2.89 95.39
CA THR A 43 16.87 3.87 95.99
C THR A 43 15.40 3.50 95.83
N ASN A 44 15.09 2.36 95.24
CA ASN A 44 13.72 1.94 94.96
C ASN A 44 12.94 2.93 94.05
N TRP A 45 13.64 3.84 93.37
CA TRP A 45 13.07 4.81 92.42
C TRP A 45 12.90 4.22 91.04
N ILE A 46 11.85 4.69 90.32
CA ILE A 46 11.61 4.35 88.94
C ILE A 46 11.84 5.61 88.09
N ILE A 47 12.76 5.54 87.19
CA ILE A 47 12.98 6.60 86.24
C ILE A 47 12.13 6.26 84.99
N VAL A 48 11.27 7.19 84.59
CA VAL A 48 10.43 7.05 83.43
C VAL A 48 10.72 8.18 82.47
N SER A 49 11.19 7.83 81.25
CA SER A 49 11.38 8.77 80.14
C SER A 49 10.20 8.63 79.19
N GLN A 50 9.51 9.72 78.90
CA GLN A 50 8.31 9.71 78.07
C GLN A 50 8.46 10.64 76.89
N GLN A 51 8.01 10.17 75.70
CA GLN A 51 7.95 10.98 74.52
C GLN A 51 6.59 10.82 73.80
N PRO A 52 5.90 11.95 73.45
CA PRO A 52 4.62 11.90 72.79
C PRO A 52 4.67 11.11 71.47
N THR A 53 3.82 10.08 71.32
CA THR A 53 3.72 9.24 70.18
C THR A 53 3.43 10.07 68.90
N LYS A 54 2.61 11.12 69.00
CA LYS A 54 2.29 12.06 67.94
C LYS A 54 3.53 12.75 67.38
N GLN A 55 4.52 13.07 68.21
CA GLN A 55 5.74 13.75 67.78
C GLN A 55 6.70 12.80 67.05
N LEU A 56 6.80 11.56 67.48
CA LEU A 56 7.54 10.49 66.81
C LEU A 56 6.92 10.16 65.45
N LEU A 57 5.59 10.00 65.40
CA LEU A 57 4.87 9.72 64.15
C LEU A 57 4.97 10.88 63.17
N LYS A 58 4.98 12.15 63.63
CA LYS A 58 5.16 13.29 62.74
C LYS A 58 6.52 13.26 62.00
N GLN A 59 7.59 12.90 62.71
CA GLN A 59 8.92 12.77 62.09
C GLN A 59 8.97 11.57 61.13
N ALA A 60 8.43 10.41 61.56
CA ALA A 60 8.35 9.23 60.67
C ALA A 60 7.53 9.50 59.41
N ASN A 61 6.35 10.12 59.53
CA ASN A 61 5.51 10.47 58.42
C ASN A 61 6.20 11.45 57.44
N SER A 62 6.94 12.43 57.99
CA SER A 62 7.72 13.35 57.13
C SER A 62 8.75 12.63 56.26
N ILE A 63 9.43 11.63 56.83
CA ILE A 63 10.40 10.81 56.11
C ILE A 63 9.66 9.95 55.03
N ILE A 64 8.55 9.30 55.44
CA ILE A 64 7.73 8.49 54.53
C ILE A 64 7.26 9.33 53.36
N TYR A 65 6.73 10.54 53.58
CA TYR A 65 6.30 11.43 52.50
C TYR A 65 7.44 11.82 51.56
N LYS A 66 8.62 12.13 52.09
CA LYS A 66 9.79 12.47 51.23
C LYS A 66 10.24 11.30 50.39
N VAL A 67 10.29 10.11 50.97
CA VAL A 67 10.68 8.87 50.26
C VAL A 67 9.62 8.49 49.21
N SER A 68 8.33 8.51 49.61
CA SER A 68 7.27 8.17 48.65
C SER A 68 7.16 9.16 47.48
N ALA A 69 7.36 10.47 47.74
CA ALA A 69 7.39 11.48 46.69
C ALA A 69 8.57 11.26 45.72
N GLY A 70 9.76 10.92 46.25
CA GLY A 70 10.92 10.58 45.42
C GLY A 70 10.67 9.35 44.53
N ILE A 71 10.11 8.30 45.11
CA ILE A 71 9.74 7.07 44.37
C ILE A 71 8.68 7.39 43.33
N PHE A 72 7.68 8.20 43.63
CA PHE A 72 6.63 8.57 42.67
C PHE A 72 7.18 9.36 41.50
N ILE A 73 8.06 10.33 41.73
CA ILE A 73 8.74 11.08 40.65
C ILE A 73 9.56 10.14 39.77
N PHE A 74 10.27 9.19 40.36
CA PHE A 74 11.07 8.20 39.64
C PHE A 74 10.18 7.31 38.74
N TYR A 75 9.03 6.85 39.25
CA TYR A 75 8.08 6.09 38.41
C TYR A 75 7.47 6.91 37.29
N LEU A 76 7.16 8.18 37.49
CA LEU A 76 6.69 9.08 36.46
C LEU A 76 7.74 9.24 35.34
N LEU A 77 9.00 9.37 35.73
CA LEU A 77 10.10 9.48 34.74
C LEU A 77 10.26 8.19 33.91
N ILE A 78 10.24 7.03 34.58
CA ILE A 78 10.27 5.74 33.87
C ILE A 78 9.08 5.60 32.92
N PHE A 79 7.87 5.92 33.39
CA PHE A 79 6.66 5.87 32.59
C PHE A 79 6.77 6.76 31.35
N TYR A 80 7.28 7.99 31.52
CA TYR A 80 7.50 8.91 30.41
C TYR A 80 8.51 8.34 29.38
N VAL A 81 9.62 7.78 29.84
CA VAL A 81 10.64 7.16 28.97
C VAL A 81 10.05 5.98 28.21
N VAL A 82 9.36 5.07 28.90
CA VAL A 82 8.74 3.88 28.28
C VAL A 82 7.67 4.31 27.28
N TRP A 83 6.84 5.29 27.61
CA TRP A 83 5.83 5.84 26.69
C TRP A 83 6.46 6.44 25.43
N LYS A 84 7.49 7.25 25.59
CA LYS A 84 8.25 7.81 24.45
C LYS A 84 8.90 6.72 23.59
N CYS A 85 9.60 5.76 24.22
CA CYS A 85 10.21 4.64 23.51
C CYS A 85 9.17 3.81 22.72
N SER A 86 8.03 3.51 23.35
CA SER A 86 6.93 2.79 22.70
C SER A 86 6.41 3.54 21.48
N PHE A 87 6.20 4.85 21.58
CA PHE A 87 5.77 5.68 20.46
C PHE A 87 6.80 5.71 19.33
N PHE A 88 8.09 5.87 19.64
CA PHE A 88 9.15 5.88 18.66
C PHE A 88 9.33 4.55 17.94
N ILE A 89 9.07 3.43 18.62
CA ILE A 89 9.16 2.09 18.03
C ILE A 89 7.89 1.75 17.24
N ALA A 90 6.72 1.98 17.82
CA ALA A 90 5.44 1.59 17.25
C ALA A 90 5.03 2.44 16.03
N SER A 91 5.31 3.74 16.04
CA SER A 91 4.86 4.68 14.99
C SER A 91 5.37 4.32 13.58
N PRO A 92 6.67 4.08 13.35
CA PRO A 92 7.15 3.68 12.03
C PRO A 92 6.62 2.32 11.58
N LEU A 93 6.47 1.38 12.52
CA LEU A 93 5.93 0.05 12.23
C LEU A 93 4.47 0.12 11.79
N HIS A 94 3.67 0.93 12.50
CA HIS A 94 2.25 1.15 12.16
C HIS A 94 2.08 1.82 10.79
N LYS A 95 2.94 2.80 10.46
CA LYS A 95 2.97 3.42 9.14
C LYS A 95 3.28 2.39 8.05
N LEU A 96 4.29 1.56 8.23
CA LEU A 96 4.64 0.51 7.28
C LEU A 96 3.54 -0.56 7.14
N ALA A 97 2.89 -0.93 8.25
CA ALA A 97 1.77 -1.88 8.24
C ALA A 97 0.55 -1.32 7.49
N ASN A 98 0.20 -0.06 7.70
CA ASN A 98 -0.90 0.59 6.97
C ASN A 98 -0.60 0.69 5.47
N MET A 99 0.64 0.96 5.09
CA MET A 99 1.06 0.99 3.69
C MET A 99 1.08 -0.40 3.04
N ALA A 100 1.33 -1.46 3.83
CA ALA A 100 1.24 -2.82 3.33
C ALA A 100 -0.16 -3.21 2.86
N SER A 101 -1.22 -2.58 3.39
CA SER A 101 -2.61 -2.78 2.93
C SER A 101 -2.96 -2.00 1.66
N SER A 102 -2.19 -0.97 1.31
CA SER A 102 -2.40 -0.10 0.14
C SER A 102 -1.35 -0.28 -0.96
N LEU A 103 -0.72 -1.45 -1.04
CA LEU A 103 0.33 -1.78 -2.04
C LEU A 103 -0.11 -1.63 -3.51
N HIS A 104 -1.40 -1.55 -3.77
CA HIS A 104 -1.99 -1.39 -5.11
C HIS A 104 -1.83 0.04 -5.67
N GLN A 105 -1.47 1.03 -4.83
CA GLN A 105 -1.37 2.42 -5.25
C GLN A 105 0.07 2.75 -5.65
N PRO A 106 0.28 3.42 -6.80
CA PRO A 106 1.63 3.79 -7.28
C PRO A 106 2.40 4.69 -6.30
N GLU A 107 1.67 5.37 -5.41
CA GLU A 107 2.21 6.27 -4.39
C GLU A 107 2.83 5.53 -3.19
N ALA A 108 2.42 4.28 -2.92
CA ALA A 108 2.90 3.48 -1.79
C ALA A 108 4.44 3.36 -1.77
N SER A 109 5.06 3.18 -2.94
CA SER A 109 6.53 3.10 -3.06
C SER A 109 7.23 4.40 -2.66
N ARG A 110 6.62 5.56 -2.95
CA ARG A 110 7.16 6.89 -2.62
C ARG A 110 7.03 7.18 -1.12
N GLU A 111 5.90 6.82 -0.54
CA GLU A 111 5.65 7.00 0.89
C GLU A 111 6.52 6.10 1.75
N ILE A 112 6.71 4.82 1.37
CA ILE A 112 7.61 3.89 2.06
C ILE A 112 9.06 4.43 2.04
N LYS A 113 9.51 5.03 0.94
CA LYS A 113 10.85 5.63 0.85
C LYS A 113 11.06 6.77 1.85
N ASN A 114 10.04 7.56 2.14
CA ASN A 114 10.10 8.72 3.04
C ASN A 114 10.14 8.37 4.53
N ILE A 115 9.91 7.10 4.90
CA ILE A 115 10.04 6.67 6.29
C ILE A 115 11.51 6.58 6.65
N ASN A 116 11.96 7.38 7.63
CA ASN A 116 13.31 7.34 8.18
C ASN A 116 13.37 6.36 9.36
N PRO A 117 13.83 5.13 9.14
CA PRO A 117 13.98 4.15 10.19
C PRO A 117 15.26 4.43 10.98
N TRP A 118 15.17 4.43 12.31
CA TRP A 118 16.31 4.66 13.20
C TRP A 118 16.87 3.38 13.82
N TYR A 119 16.21 2.22 13.63
CA TYR A 119 16.70 0.93 14.12
C TYR A 119 16.68 -0.15 13.03
N TYR A 120 17.55 -1.13 13.21
CA TYR A 120 17.97 -2.08 12.18
C TYR A 120 16.82 -2.95 11.62
N GLU A 121 15.91 -3.40 12.49
CA GLU A 121 14.79 -4.27 12.12
C GLU A 121 13.82 -3.57 11.15
N ILE A 122 13.54 -2.30 11.39
CA ILE A 122 12.71 -1.49 10.49
C ILE A 122 13.42 -1.23 9.17
N VAL A 123 14.74 -1.03 9.16
CA VAL A 123 15.50 -0.92 7.91
C VAL A 123 15.34 -2.17 7.06
N LYS A 124 15.49 -3.35 7.67
CA LYS A 124 15.30 -4.63 6.98
C LYS A 124 13.86 -4.80 6.49
N PHE A 125 12.87 -4.51 7.35
CA PHE A 125 11.46 -4.62 6.99
C PHE A 125 11.10 -3.66 5.84
N LYS A 126 11.55 -2.40 5.90
CA LYS A 126 11.39 -1.42 4.81
C LYS A 126 11.95 -1.93 3.49
N ARG A 127 13.17 -2.51 3.50
CA ARG A 127 13.78 -3.09 2.30
C ARG A 127 12.97 -4.26 1.75
N ALA A 128 12.56 -5.18 2.60
CA ALA A 128 11.73 -6.32 2.21
C ALA A 128 10.40 -5.86 1.60
N LEU A 129 9.76 -4.86 2.20
CA LEU A 129 8.51 -4.29 1.70
C LEU A 129 8.69 -3.62 0.34
N LEU A 130 9.74 -2.82 0.15
CA LEU A 130 10.05 -2.18 -1.14
C LEU A 130 10.32 -3.21 -2.24
N LEU A 131 11.05 -4.29 -1.93
CA LEU A 131 11.26 -5.40 -2.87
C LEU A 131 9.93 -6.08 -3.22
N SER A 132 9.08 -6.32 -2.24
CA SER A 132 7.75 -6.93 -2.47
C SER A 132 6.86 -6.04 -3.34
N VAL A 133 6.82 -4.73 -3.10
CA VAL A 133 6.10 -3.76 -3.95
C VAL A 133 6.63 -3.80 -5.38
N HIS A 134 7.95 -3.77 -5.56
CA HIS A 134 8.56 -3.83 -6.88
C HIS A 134 8.22 -5.12 -7.63
N HIS A 135 8.34 -6.28 -6.96
CA HIS A 135 7.96 -7.57 -7.54
C HIS A 135 6.47 -7.63 -7.89
N PHE A 136 5.62 -7.11 -7.00
CA PHE A 136 4.17 -7.09 -7.24
C PHE A 136 3.83 -6.19 -8.44
N SER A 137 4.37 -4.97 -8.50
CA SER A 137 4.17 -4.06 -9.64
C SER A 137 4.65 -4.68 -10.96
N LYS A 138 5.81 -5.33 -10.96
CA LYS A 138 6.33 -6.03 -12.14
C LYS A 138 5.39 -7.15 -12.59
N LYS A 139 4.96 -8.00 -11.65
CA LYS A 139 3.99 -9.08 -11.96
C LYS A 139 2.66 -8.55 -12.47
N MET A 140 2.14 -7.46 -11.88
CA MET A 140 0.90 -6.83 -12.37
C MET A 140 1.06 -6.33 -13.80
N THR A 141 2.17 -5.65 -14.12
CA THR A 141 2.46 -5.19 -15.49
C THR A 141 2.59 -6.37 -16.47
N GLU A 142 3.27 -7.44 -16.06
CA GLU A 142 3.37 -8.67 -16.86
C GLU A 142 1.98 -9.31 -17.06
N MET A 143 1.16 -9.40 -16.01
CA MET A 143 -0.20 -9.92 -16.12
C MET A 143 -1.08 -9.06 -17.02
N ASP A 144 -1.02 -7.73 -16.88
CA ASP A 144 -1.74 -6.79 -17.73
C ASP A 144 -1.32 -6.93 -19.19
N TYR A 145 -0.02 -7.13 -19.45
CA TYR A 145 0.48 -7.42 -20.78
C TYR A 145 -0.11 -8.71 -21.34
N PHE A 146 -0.04 -9.84 -20.60
CA PHE A 146 -0.59 -11.13 -21.05
C PHE A 146 -2.11 -11.11 -21.25
N ILE A 147 -2.84 -10.38 -20.39
CA ILE A 147 -4.30 -10.28 -20.46
C ILE A 147 -4.74 -9.44 -21.67
N ASN A 148 -3.94 -8.44 -22.06
CA ASN A 148 -4.31 -7.45 -23.08
C ASN A 148 -3.58 -7.62 -24.42
N THR A 149 -2.72 -8.64 -24.58
CA THR A 149 -2.03 -8.94 -25.84
C THR A 149 -2.41 -10.29 -26.42
N ASP A 150 -2.28 -10.41 -27.74
CA ASP A 150 -2.42 -11.67 -28.46
C ASP A 150 -1.11 -12.47 -28.38
N PRO A 151 -1.11 -13.71 -27.90
CA PRO A 151 0.11 -14.48 -27.66
C PRO A 151 0.85 -14.89 -28.95
N LEU A 152 0.19 -14.90 -30.11
CA LEU A 152 0.81 -15.27 -31.37
C LEU A 152 1.56 -14.09 -32.00
N THR A 153 0.93 -12.91 -31.99
CA THR A 153 1.41 -11.72 -32.70
C THR A 153 2.08 -10.68 -31.82
N GLY A 154 1.85 -10.71 -30.49
CA GLY A 154 2.32 -9.71 -29.56
C GLY A 154 1.60 -8.35 -29.66
N LEU A 155 0.64 -8.20 -30.59
CA LEU A 155 -0.22 -7.04 -30.68
C LEU A 155 -1.24 -7.01 -29.53
N MET A 156 -1.91 -5.89 -29.36
CA MET A 156 -3.05 -5.82 -28.43
C MET A 156 -4.12 -6.83 -28.85
N ASN A 157 -4.79 -7.45 -27.90
CA ASN A 157 -5.96 -8.29 -28.19
C ASN A 157 -7.25 -7.46 -28.15
N ARG A 158 -8.39 -8.07 -28.45
CA ARG A 158 -9.71 -7.43 -28.45
C ARG A 158 -10.01 -6.72 -27.12
N ARG A 159 -9.65 -7.33 -25.98
CA ARG A 159 -9.88 -6.74 -24.65
C ARG A 159 -9.05 -5.48 -24.44
N GLY A 160 -7.76 -5.54 -24.71
CA GLY A 160 -6.86 -4.38 -24.59
C GLY A 160 -7.29 -3.22 -25.49
N MET A 161 -7.76 -3.53 -26.73
CA MET A 161 -8.30 -2.55 -27.65
C MET A 161 -9.52 -1.83 -27.06
N HIS A 162 -10.51 -2.55 -26.51
CA HIS A 162 -11.69 -1.92 -25.91
C HIS A 162 -11.29 -1.00 -24.76
N LEU A 163 -10.36 -1.40 -23.88
CA LEU A 163 -9.87 -0.54 -22.80
C LEU A 163 -9.23 0.75 -23.34
N SER A 164 -8.49 0.66 -24.46
CA SER A 164 -7.89 1.83 -25.10
C SER A 164 -8.94 2.76 -25.72
N ILE A 165 -9.99 2.22 -26.33
CA ILE A 165 -11.12 2.99 -26.87
C ILE A 165 -11.86 3.73 -25.75
N ASP A 166 -12.23 3.02 -24.66
CA ASP A 166 -12.92 3.60 -23.51
C ASP A 166 -12.12 4.76 -22.92
N GLN A 167 -10.81 4.61 -22.81
CA GLN A 167 -9.92 5.65 -22.33
C GLN A 167 -9.91 6.88 -23.27
N LYS A 168 -9.86 6.70 -24.60
CA LYS A 168 -9.88 7.80 -25.57
C LYS A 168 -11.22 8.54 -25.54
N ILE A 169 -12.32 7.81 -25.46
CA ILE A 169 -13.67 8.40 -25.33
C ILE A 169 -13.77 9.22 -24.02
N ALA A 170 -13.31 8.67 -22.90
CA ALA A 170 -13.32 9.38 -21.60
C ALA A 170 -12.51 10.67 -21.63
N LEU A 171 -11.39 10.68 -22.37
CA LEU A 171 -10.53 11.85 -22.58
C LEU A 171 -11.01 12.77 -23.72
N LYS A 172 -12.07 12.41 -24.43
CA LYS A 172 -12.60 13.12 -25.60
C LYS A 172 -11.56 13.30 -26.71
N ILE A 173 -10.68 12.30 -26.89
CA ILE A 173 -9.71 12.27 -27.98
C ILE A 173 -10.36 11.62 -29.18
N SER A 174 -10.46 12.33 -30.31
CA SER A 174 -10.94 11.78 -31.58
C SER A 174 -10.01 10.69 -32.11
N PHE A 175 -10.53 9.71 -32.81
CA PHE A 175 -9.73 8.65 -33.41
C PHE A 175 -10.44 8.01 -34.61
N SER A 176 -9.64 7.40 -35.49
CA SER A 176 -10.15 6.58 -36.57
C SER A 176 -9.89 5.10 -36.31
N ILE A 177 -10.80 4.25 -36.72
CA ILE A 177 -10.70 2.79 -36.68
C ILE A 177 -10.45 2.29 -38.09
N LEU A 178 -9.40 1.50 -38.23
CA LEU A 178 -9.09 0.77 -39.46
C LEU A 178 -9.36 -0.71 -39.18
N LEU A 179 -10.37 -1.27 -39.80
CA LEU A 179 -10.61 -2.72 -39.84
C LEU A 179 -9.82 -3.32 -41.02
N ILE A 180 -8.95 -4.26 -40.74
CA ILE A 180 -8.03 -4.86 -41.69
C ILE A 180 -8.26 -6.37 -41.72
N ASP A 181 -8.39 -6.93 -42.88
CA ASP A 181 -8.57 -8.38 -43.11
C ASP A 181 -7.62 -8.88 -44.18
N ILE A 182 -7.00 -10.03 -43.92
CA ILE A 182 -6.06 -10.64 -44.85
C ILE A 182 -6.84 -11.34 -45.96
N ASP A 183 -6.65 -10.88 -47.18
CA ASP A 183 -7.36 -11.43 -48.34
C ASP A 183 -7.01 -12.90 -48.57
N PHE A 184 -8.03 -13.74 -48.72
CA PHE A 184 -7.90 -15.16 -48.99
C PHE A 184 -7.10 -15.96 -47.93
N PHE A 185 -7.03 -15.53 -46.69
CA PHE A 185 -6.25 -16.18 -45.62
C PHE A 185 -6.61 -17.66 -45.44
N LYS A 186 -7.89 -17.99 -45.56
CA LYS A 186 -8.33 -19.40 -45.54
C LYS A 186 -7.62 -20.25 -46.60
N ARG A 187 -7.44 -19.71 -47.80
CA ARG A 187 -6.70 -20.40 -48.88
C ARG A 187 -5.23 -20.61 -48.50
N VAL A 188 -4.63 -19.66 -47.81
CA VAL A 188 -3.26 -19.81 -47.29
C VAL A 188 -3.19 -21.02 -46.36
N ASN A 189 -4.08 -21.07 -45.37
CA ASN A 189 -4.16 -22.19 -44.43
C ASN A 189 -4.43 -23.53 -45.10
N ASP A 190 -5.37 -23.55 -46.03
CA ASP A 190 -5.74 -24.78 -46.77
C ASP A 190 -4.62 -25.29 -47.66
N THR A 191 -3.77 -24.40 -48.18
CA THR A 191 -2.69 -24.77 -49.15
C THR A 191 -1.38 -25.07 -48.42
N TYR A 192 -1.02 -24.28 -47.40
CA TYR A 192 0.32 -24.32 -46.80
C TYR A 192 0.28 -24.79 -45.33
N GLY A 193 -0.90 -24.97 -44.77
CA GLY A 193 -1.09 -25.37 -43.36
C GLY A 193 -1.10 -24.23 -42.40
N HIS A 194 -1.63 -24.49 -41.19
CA HIS A 194 -1.79 -23.48 -40.12
C HIS A 194 -0.47 -22.86 -39.64
N ALA A 195 0.64 -23.61 -39.68
CA ALA A 195 1.94 -23.09 -39.28
C ALA A 195 2.42 -21.95 -40.21
N GLU A 196 2.20 -22.04 -41.50
CA GLU A 196 2.53 -20.97 -42.43
C GLU A 196 1.51 -19.82 -42.35
N GLY A 197 0.24 -20.12 -42.06
CA GLY A 197 -0.75 -19.08 -41.70
C GLY A 197 -0.34 -18.27 -40.46
N ASP A 198 0.18 -18.93 -39.44
CA ASP A 198 0.70 -18.27 -38.23
C ASP A 198 1.90 -17.36 -38.55
N LEU A 199 2.77 -17.78 -39.48
CA LEU A 199 3.87 -16.94 -39.96
C LEU A 199 3.36 -15.69 -40.71
N VAL A 200 2.32 -15.84 -41.54
CA VAL A 200 1.65 -14.71 -42.18
C VAL A 200 1.12 -13.72 -41.15
N LEU A 201 0.40 -14.20 -40.15
CA LEU A 201 -0.14 -13.35 -39.07
C LEU A 201 0.96 -12.59 -38.31
N LYS A 202 2.08 -13.25 -37.99
CA LYS A 202 3.25 -12.62 -37.33
C LYS A 202 3.88 -11.54 -38.23
N ASN A 203 4.05 -11.82 -39.54
CA ASN A 203 4.59 -10.86 -40.49
C ASN A 203 3.70 -9.60 -40.58
N ILE A 204 2.38 -9.77 -40.73
CA ILE A 204 1.44 -8.65 -40.74
C ILE A 204 1.57 -7.83 -39.43
N ALA A 205 1.63 -8.47 -38.28
CA ALA A 205 1.79 -7.80 -37.01
C ALA A 205 3.08 -6.98 -36.92
N GLU A 206 4.22 -7.54 -37.38
CA GLU A 206 5.49 -6.82 -37.43
C GLU A 206 5.43 -5.62 -38.37
N MET A 207 4.76 -5.77 -39.55
CA MET A 207 4.56 -4.68 -40.48
C MET A 207 3.68 -3.57 -39.87
N MET A 208 2.61 -3.93 -39.16
CA MET A 208 1.78 -2.96 -38.45
C MET A 208 2.61 -2.16 -37.45
N GLN A 209 3.41 -2.83 -36.61
CA GLN A 209 4.27 -2.15 -35.61
C GLN A 209 5.32 -1.21 -36.25
N LYS A 210 5.76 -1.47 -37.46
CA LYS A 210 6.73 -0.61 -38.21
C LYS A 210 6.05 0.57 -38.90
N ASN A 211 4.83 0.39 -39.39
CA ASN A 211 4.11 1.38 -40.20
C ASN A 211 3.32 2.40 -39.41
N PHE A 212 2.77 1.97 -38.27
CA PHE A 212 1.96 2.81 -37.37
C PHE A 212 2.81 3.39 -36.26
N ARG A 213 2.39 4.55 -35.76
CA ARG A 213 3.11 5.30 -34.71
C ARG A 213 2.98 4.60 -33.37
N LYS A 214 3.82 4.96 -32.42
CA LYS A 214 3.78 4.40 -31.05
C LYS A 214 2.45 4.68 -30.32
N ASP A 215 1.79 5.79 -30.66
CA ASP A 215 0.52 6.18 -30.06
C ASP A 215 -0.69 5.54 -30.76
N ASP A 216 -0.47 4.93 -31.93
CA ASP A 216 -1.47 4.13 -32.63
C ASP A 216 -1.59 2.75 -31.93
N VAL A 217 -2.81 2.27 -31.82
CA VAL A 217 -3.09 0.98 -31.18
C VAL A 217 -3.28 -0.08 -32.24
N CYS A 218 -2.30 -0.95 -32.40
CA CYS A 218 -2.41 -2.13 -33.26
C CYS A 218 -2.95 -3.32 -32.48
N CYS A 219 -4.02 -3.93 -32.98
CA CYS A 219 -4.73 -5.03 -32.34
C CYS A 219 -4.97 -6.19 -33.31
N ARG A 220 -4.83 -7.42 -32.83
CA ARG A 220 -5.42 -8.59 -33.48
C ARG A 220 -6.78 -8.86 -32.88
N TYR A 221 -7.84 -8.63 -33.67
CA TYR A 221 -9.22 -8.73 -33.21
C TYR A 221 -9.71 -10.18 -33.10
N GLY A 222 -9.29 -11.03 -34.08
CA GLY A 222 -9.56 -12.47 -34.06
C GLY A 222 -9.23 -13.09 -35.44
N GLY A 223 -8.82 -14.35 -35.45
CA GLY A 223 -8.50 -15.05 -36.71
C GLY A 223 -7.49 -14.28 -37.57
N GLU A 224 -7.95 -13.80 -38.71
CA GLU A 224 -7.23 -13.01 -39.70
C GLU A 224 -7.54 -11.51 -39.68
N GLU A 225 -8.31 -11.07 -38.69
CA GLU A 225 -8.78 -9.70 -38.56
C GLU A 225 -7.89 -8.89 -37.61
N PHE A 226 -7.46 -7.73 -38.08
CA PHE A 226 -6.68 -6.77 -37.33
C PHE A 226 -7.40 -5.42 -37.26
N ILE A 227 -7.12 -4.66 -36.22
CA ILE A 227 -7.65 -3.30 -36.02
C ILE A 227 -6.50 -2.36 -35.69
N VAL A 228 -6.53 -1.17 -36.30
CA VAL A 228 -5.69 -0.06 -35.83
C VAL A 228 -6.57 1.08 -35.41
N ILE A 229 -6.24 1.66 -34.24
CA ILE A 229 -6.87 2.88 -33.74
C ILE A 229 -5.84 3.99 -33.89
N VAL A 230 -6.14 4.99 -34.68
CA VAL A 230 -5.26 6.12 -34.96
C VAL A 230 -5.88 7.37 -34.31
N PRO A 231 -5.29 7.88 -33.20
CA PRO A 231 -5.83 9.04 -32.51
C PRO A 231 -5.41 10.35 -33.17
N ASP A 232 -6.29 11.37 -33.07
CA ASP A 232 -6.02 12.78 -33.35
C ASP A 232 -5.38 13.06 -34.72
N VAL A 233 -5.90 12.40 -35.77
CA VAL A 233 -5.40 12.51 -37.16
C VAL A 233 -6.56 12.77 -38.12
N SER A 234 -6.32 13.53 -39.16
CA SER A 234 -7.34 13.82 -40.17
C SER A 234 -7.70 12.55 -40.96
N GLN A 235 -8.93 12.47 -41.47
CA GLN A 235 -9.40 11.33 -42.24
C GLN A 235 -8.51 11.07 -43.49
N GLN A 236 -7.99 12.13 -44.11
CA GLN A 236 -7.09 12.03 -45.24
C GLN A 236 -5.75 11.38 -44.87
N ASP A 237 -5.14 11.80 -43.75
CA ASP A 237 -3.86 11.25 -43.28
C ASP A 237 -4.01 9.77 -42.85
N VAL A 238 -5.18 9.44 -42.25
CA VAL A 238 -5.51 8.05 -41.90
C VAL A 238 -5.61 7.18 -43.15
N TYR A 239 -6.31 7.69 -44.20
CA TYR A 239 -6.42 7.00 -45.49
C TYR A 239 -5.04 6.77 -46.11
N GLU A 240 -4.19 7.79 -46.15
CA GLU A 240 -2.82 7.68 -46.67
C GLU A 240 -1.97 6.67 -45.90
N SER A 241 -2.14 6.63 -44.57
CA SER A 241 -1.45 5.66 -43.72
C SER A 241 -1.94 4.23 -43.99
N ALA A 242 -3.24 4.04 -44.17
CA ALA A 242 -3.83 2.75 -44.51
C ALA A 242 -3.37 2.27 -45.90
N GLU A 243 -3.36 3.16 -46.90
CA GLU A 243 -2.88 2.86 -48.26
C GLU A 243 -1.38 2.55 -48.31
N ARG A 244 -0.57 3.28 -47.53
CA ARG A 244 0.86 2.96 -47.39
C ARG A 244 1.05 1.56 -46.82
N PHE A 245 0.36 1.22 -45.74
CA PHE A 245 0.40 -0.11 -45.13
C PHE A 245 -0.05 -1.20 -46.10
N ARG A 246 -1.17 -1.01 -46.78
CA ARG A 246 -1.68 -1.94 -47.78
C ARG A 246 -0.64 -2.25 -48.88
N ARG A 247 -0.02 -1.20 -49.46
CA ARG A 247 1.00 -1.32 -50.50
C ARG A 247 2.25 -2.04 -49.99
N GLU A 248 2.67 -1.81 -48.77
CA GLU A 248 3.80 -2.52 -48.18
C GLU A 248 3.50 -4.01 -48.00
N VAL A 249 2.27 -4.35 -47.53
CA VAL A 249 1.84 -5.76 -47.48
C VAL A 249 1.87 -6.41 -48.86
N GLU A 250 1.31 -5.75 -49.88
CA GLU A 250 1.30 -6.25 -51.26
C GLU A 250 2.70 -6.45 -51.82
N ALA A 251 3.64 -5.57 -51.50
CA ALA A 251 5.01 -5.61 -51.97
C ALA A 251 5.88 -6.67 -51.28
N GLN A 252 5.47 -7.10 -50.06
CA GLN A 252 6.24 -8.07 -49.28
C GLN A 252 5.94 -9.50 -49.75
N SER A 253 7.00 -10.29 -50.02
CA SER A 253 6.90 -11.72 -50.27
C SER A 253 7.21 -12.50 -48.99
N ILE A 254 6.27 -13.33 -48.56
CA ILE A 254 6.44 -14.23 -47.41
C ILE A 254 6.97 -15.57 -47.92
N GLU A 255 8.02 -16.08 -47.26
CA GLU A 255 8.64 -17.36 -47.66
C GLU A 255 7.57 -18.46 -47.76
N LYS A 256 7.61 -19.26 -48.82
CA LYS A 256 6.68 -20.33 -49.21
C LYS A 256 5.26 -19.86 -49.62
N VAL A 257 4.72 -18.78 -49.05
CA VAL A 257 3.34 -18.32 -49.30
C VAL A 257 3.29 -17.37 -50.51
N GLY A 258 4.34 -16.57 -50.71
CA GLY A 258 4.38 -15.50 -51.70
C GLY A 258 3.76 -14.21 -51.22
N SER A 259 3.21 -13.43 -52.17
CA SER A 259 2.56 -12.15 -51.85
C SER A 259 1.15 -12.35 -51.34
N ILE A 260 0.80 -11.58 -50.31
CA ILE A 260 -0.56 -11.50 -49.74
C ILE A 260 -1.06 -10.08 -49.88
N THR A 261 -2.36 -9.89 -49.78
CA THR A 261 -2.99 -8.56 -49.75
C THR A 261 -3.91 -8.39 -48.58
N VAL A 262 -4.28 -7.16 -48.28
CA VAL A 262 -5.23 -6.82 -47.24
C VAL A 262 -6.31 -5.89 -47.77
N SER A 263 -7.53 -6.06 -47.30
CA SER A 263 -8.63 -5.13 -47.48
C SER A 263 -8.84 -4.33 -46.18
N ILE A 264 -9.12 -3.03 -46.31
CA ILE A 264 -9.20 -2.11 -45.17
C ILE A 264 -10.47 -1.28 -45.26
N GLY A 265 -11.25 -1.24 -44.17
CA GLY A 265 -12.38 -0.34 -43.96
C GLY A 265 -12.10 0.64 -42.84
N ILE A 266 -12.39 1.93 -43.05
CA ILE A 266 -12.08 3.01 -42.09
C ILE A 266 -13.39 3.68 -41.67
N ALA A 267 -13.48 4.05 -40.41
CA ALA A 267 -14.47 4.98 -39.87
C ALA A 267 -13.91 5.78 -38.67
N SER A 268 -14.38 7.00 -38.48
CA SER A 268 -13.83 7.93 -37.48
C SER A 268 -14.84 8.27 -36.41
N TRP A 269 -14.37 8.29 -35.16
CA TRP A 269 -15.14 8.76 -33.98
C TRP A 269 -14.62 10.14 -33.57
N PRO A 270 -15.49 11.10 -33.24
CA PRO A 270 -16.96 11.09 -33.25
C PRO A 270 -17.57 11.52 -34.59
N GLU A 271 -16.76 11.69 -35.65
CA GLU A 271 -17.18 12.28 -36.93
C GLU A 271 -18.29 11.46 -37.61
N ALA A 272 -18.17 10.13 -37.61
CA ALA A 272 -19.19 9.25 -38.21
C ALA A 272 -20.38 9.04 -37.26
N SER A 273 -20.15 8.86 -35.98
CA SER A 273 -21.17 8.75 -34.91
C SER A 273 -20.52 8.95 -33.53
N GLU A 274 -21.30 9.47 -32.58
CA GLU A 274 -20.90 9.49 -31.15
C GLU A 274 -21.00 8.08 -30.51
N ASP A 275 -21.82 7.18 -31.08
CA ASP A 275 -21.88 5.78 -30.62
C ASP A 275 -20.77 4.96 -31.29
N ILE A 276 -19.85 4.48 -30.48
CA ILE A 276 -18.73 3.65 -30.92
C ILE A 276 -19.19 2.38 -31.67
N SER A 277 -20.33 1.82 -31.31
CA SER A 277 -20.88 0.63 -31.97
C SER A 277 -21.24 0.92 -33.41
N GLU A 278 -21.79 2.09 -33.69
CA GLU A 278 -22.11 2.54 -35.06
C GLU A 278 -20.83 2.79 -35.90
N VAL A 279 -19.79 3.34 -35.26
CA VAL A 279 -18.48 3.52 -35.93
C VAL A 279 -17.88 2.18 -36.35
N PHE A 280 -17.97 1.14 -35.50
CA PHE A 280 -17.55 -0.22 -35.88
C PHE A 280 -18.38 -0.79 -37.02
N ILE A 281 -19.70 -0.62 -36.98
CA ILE A 281 -20.60 -1.07 -38.10
C ILE A 281 -20.24 -0.39 -39.40
N LEU A 282 -19.93 0.90 -39.39
CA LEU A 282 -19.53 1.62 -40.59
C LEU A 282 -18.18 1.15 -41.11
N ALA A 283 -17.19 0.97 -40.23
CA ALA A 283 -15.88 0.42 -40.64
C ALA A 283 -15.99 -0.99 -41.25
N ASP A 284 -16.85 -1.84 -40.68
CA ASP A 284 -17.13 -3.18 -41.19
C ASP A 284 -17.81 -3.14 -42.56
N LYS A 285 -18.79 -2.25 -42.75
CA LYS A 285 -19.44 -2.00 -44.02
C LYS A 285 -18.40 -1.57 -45.07
N ASN A 286 -17.52 -0.66 -44.73
CA ASN A 286 -16.46 -0.18 -45.62
C ASN A 286 -15.45 -1.30 -45.96
N LEU A 287 -15.09 -2.16 -45.02
CA LEU A 287 -14.28 -3.34 -45.21
C LEU A 287 -14.99 -4.35 -46.16
N TYR A 288 -16.27 -4.57 -45.95
CA TYR A 288 -17.08 -5.43 -46.85
C TYR A 288 -17.13 -4.89 -48.30
N GLU A 289 -17.27 -3.57 -48.47
CA GLU A 289 -17.20 -2.91 -49.77
C GLU A 289 -15.83 -3.07 -50.41
N ALA A 290 -14.73 -2.95 -49.63
CA ALA A 290 -13.38 -3.23 -50.13
C ALA A 290 -13.24 -4.66 -50.64
N LYS A 291 -13.72 -5.65 -49.89
CA LYS A 291 -13.71 -7.07 -50.30
C LYS A 291 -14.51 -7.31 -51.57
N ASN A 292 -15.66 -6.66 -51.75
CA ASN A 292 -16.50 -6.80 -52.95
C ASN A 292 -16.01 -6.01 -54.16
N SER A 293 -15.24 -4.96 -53.95
CA SER A 293 -14.64 -4.16 -55.03
C SER A 293 -13.37 -4.79 -55.65
N GLY A 294 -13.08 -6.05 -55.35
CA GLY A 294 -11.93 -6.76 -55.88
C GLY A 294 -10.82 -7.00 -54.87
N ARG A 295 -11.02 -6.66 -53.59
CA ARG A 295 -10.04 -6.75 -52.49
C ARG A 295 -8.84 -5.82 -52.69
N ASN A 296 -7.81 -5.97 -51.84
CA ASN A 296 -6.56 -5.20 -51.93
C ASN A 296 -6.81 -3.69 -52.09
N CYS A 297 -7.69 -3.12 -51.31
CA CYS A 297 -8.02 -1.70 -51.36
C CYS A 297 -8.50 -1.18 -50.01
N VAL A 298 -8.51 0.16 -49.87
CA VAL A 298 -9.02 0.90 -48.70
C VAL A 298 -10.35 1.53 -49.07
N ARG A 299 -11.30 1.54 -48.10
CA ARG A 299 -12.60 2.23 -48.18
C ARG A 299 -12.84 3.09 -46.94
N LEU A 300 -13.46 4.26 -47.18
CA LEU A 300 -13.91 5.21 -46.12
C LEU A 300 -15.40 5.21 -46.01
#